data_07c1141a2a557fcf033d7068a02ebf2a
#
_entry.id   07c1141a2a557fcf033d7068a02ebf2a
#
_cell.length_a   1.000
_cell.length_b   1.000
_cell.length_c   1.000
_cell.angle_alpha   90.00
_cell.angle_beta   90.00
_cell.angle_gamma   90.00
#
_symmetry.space_group_name_H-M   'P 1'
#
loop_
_entity.id
_entity.type
_entity.pdbx_description
1 polymer ?
#
loop_
_entity_poly.entity_id
_entity_poly.type
_entity_poly.pdbx_seq_one_letter_code
_entity_poly.pdbx_strand_id
1 'polypeptide(L)'
;MRRSSLLLLPLLLLSTAATAQPVLPTLTFNDGSASWSIVQSGPLVPGGQVKVVYDTDRLPGCRGDANDGGPGWAVTGYYQLNDGAVGSFFAGGRPSYPGQSPEAVLDLPEDGSLALWFQVTSLWGCSEWDSNYGHNFRFAVGRPRIVFSGSWTTTVYGTLKQGGEVVVDYDISRLPHCRQTYNGYQTWNVEAQYRFDGGPVQAAPLTQVVGTFGREQVPAVLTSPTGASQLELWFRNSDRTSCVTWDSNYGQNYRFTLVP
;
A
#
# COMPACT_ATOMS: atom_id res chain seq x y z
N MET A 1 -48.15 24.06 43.49
CA MET A 1 -47.88 23.32 42.23
C MET A 1 -46.55 23.80 41.64
N ARG A 2 -45.45 23.06 41.88
CA ARG A 2 -44.13 23.40 41.32
C ARG A 2 -43.95 22.62 40.02
N ARG A 3 -43.78 23.34 38.91
CA ARG A 3 -43.44 22.76 37.60
C ARG A 3 -41.92 22.56 37.50
N SER A 4 -41.45 21.31 37.47
CA SER A 4 -40.05 20.99 37.20
C SER A 4 -39.87 20.96 35.69
N SER A 5 -39.07 21.89 35.17
CA SER A 5 -38.63 21.87 33.76
C SER A 5 -37.41 20.95 33.65
N LEU A 6 -37.56 19.81 32.99
CA LEU A 6 -36.44 18.98 32.55
C LEU A 6 -35.74 19.66 31.38
N LEU A 7 -34.51 20.10 31.58
CA LEU A 7 -33.57 20.50 30.52
C LEU A 7 -32.99 19.22 29.88
N LEU A 8 -33.41 18.92 28.66
CA LEU A 8 -32.77 17.93 27.79
C LEU A 8 -31.49 18.55 27.22
N LEU A 9 -30.34 18.06 27.70
CA LEU A 9 -29.04 18.37 27.13
C LEU A 9 -28.91 17.53 25.80
N PRO A 10 -28.60 18.14 24.66
CA PRO A 10 -28.30 17.37 23.44
C PRO A 10 -26.94 16.69 23.59
N LEU A 11 -26.94 15.36 23.50
CA LEU A 11 -25.73 14.55 23.44
C LEU A 11 -25.08 14.77 22.06
N LEU A 12 -24.03 15.60 21.99
CA LEU A 12 -23.18 15.72 20.82
C LEU A 12 -22.41 14.39 20.63
N LEU A 13 -22.85 13.57 19.70
CA LEU A 13 -22.08 12.44 19.20
C LEU A 13 -20.93 12.99 18.34
N LEU A 14 -19.74 13.09 18.94
CA LEU A 14 -18.50 13.29 18.19
C LEU A 14 -18.24 12.01 17.38
N SER A 15 -18.54 12.06 16.08
CA SER A 15 -18.12 11.04 15.15
C SER A 15 -16.61 11.17 14.93
N THR A 16 -15.82 10.29 15.52
CA THR A 16 -14.40 10.14 15.17
C THR A 16 -14.32 9.58 13.77
N ALA A 17 -13.85 10.38 12.84
CA ALA A 17 -13.48 9.90 11.51
C ALA A 17 -12.39 8.84 11.69
N ALA A 18 -12.66 7.60 11.29
CA ALA A 18 -11.65 6.56 11.22
C ALA A 18 -10.64 6.96 10.15
N THR A 19 -9.49 7.45 10.56
CA THR A 19 -8.35 7.68 9.66
C THR A 19 -7.77 6.32 9.31
N ALA A 20 -7.83 5.94 8.02
CA ALA A 20 -7.13 4.77 7.54
C ALA A 20 -5.63 4.95 7.84
N GLN A 21 -5.06 4.05 8.66
CA GLN A 21 -3.63 4.08 8.95
C GLN A 21 -2.84 3.54 7.75
N PRO A 22 -1.69 4.13 7.42
CA PRO A 22 -0.81 3.60 6.39
C PRO A 22 -0.38 2.17 6.78
N VAL A 23 -0.58 1.23 5.85
CA VAL A 23 -0.13 -0.16 6.01
C VAL A 23 1.30 -0.25 5.52
N LEU A 24 2.16 -0.88 6.32
CA LEU A 24 3.55 -1.14 5.97
C LEU A 24 3.62 -2.33 5.01
N PRO A 25 3.91 -2.13 3.71
CA PRO A 25 4.11 -3.23 2.78
C PRO A 25 5.34 -4.04 3.18
N THR A 26 5.31 -5.34 2.90
CA THR A 26 6.39 -6.26 3.23
C THR A 26 6.91 -6.93 1.97
N LEU A 27 8.22 -6.99 1.82
CA LEU A 27 8.93 -7.82 0.87
C LEU A 27 9.47 -9.04 1.62
N THR A 28 8.90 -10.21 1.35
CA THR A 28 9.29 -11.46 1.98
C THR A 28 10.05 -12.33 0.98
N PHE A 29 11.31 -12.60 1.28
CA PHE A 29 12.16 -13.48 0.50
C PHE A 29 12.13 -14.87 1.15
N ASN A 30 11.35 -15.79 0.57
CA ASN A 30 11.22 -17.15 1.07
C ASN A 30 12.25 -18.08 0.40
N ASP A 31 12.83 -18.99 1.15
CA ASP A 31 13.59 -20.09 0.57
C ASP A 31 12.63 -21.11 -0.04
N GLY A 32 11.46 -21.22 0.56
CA GLY A 32 10.33 -22.09 0.33
C GLY A 32 10.72 -23.34 -0.45
N SER A 33 10.79 -24.47 0.17
CA SER A 33 11.15 -25.77 -0.40
C SER A 33 10.53 -26.11 -1.78
N ALA A 34 9.70 -25.26 -2.34
CA ALA A 34 9.04 -25.39 -3.64
C ALA A 34 9.31 -24.22 -4.60
N SER A 35 9.70 -23.05 -4.13
CA SER A 35 10.00 -21.91 -5.01
C SER A 35 10.70 -20.81 -4.24
N TRP A 36 11.84 -20.42 -4.67
CA TRP A 36 12.57 -19.21 -4.25
C TRP A 36 11.71 -17.95 -4.52
N SER A 37 10.54 -17.90 -3.88
CA SER A 37 9.55 -16.87 -4.14
C SER A 37 9.86 -15.59 -3.38
N ILE A 38 9.52 -14.47 -4.02
CA ILE A 38 9.50 -13.17 -3.37
C ILE A 38 8.04 -12.72 -3.35
N VAL A 39 7.52 -12.44 -2.16
CA VAL A 39 6.15 -11.98 -1.98
C VAL A 39 6.17 -10.51 -1.58
N GLN A 40 5.49 -9.68 -2.35
CA GLN A 40 5.23 -8.27 -2.04
C GLN A 40 3.78 -8.13 -1.56
N SER A 41 3.57 -7.72 -0.31
CA SER A 41 2.23 -7.67 0.30
C SER A 41 1.40 -6.45 -0.11
N GLY A 42 2.02 -5.43 -0.70
CA GLY A 42 1.36 -4.21 -1.15
C GLY A 42 2.28 -3.33 -1.99
N PRO A 43 1.75 -2.28 -2.63
CA PRO A 43 2.54 -1.39 -3.45
C PRO A 43 3.59 -0.62 -2.62
N LEU A 44 4.78 -0.44 -3.19
CA LEU A 44 5.80 0.45 -2.66
C LEU A 44 5.54 1.85 -3.22
N VAL A 45 5.54 2.85 -2.35
CA VAL A 45 5.15 4.21 -2.74
C VAL A 45 6.03 5.27 -2.08
N PRO A 46 6.27 6.41 -2.76
CA PRO A 46 7.12 7.47 -2.25
C PRO A 46 6.55 8.07 -0.96
N GLY A 47 7.42 8.43 -0.04
CA GLY A 47 7.08 8.93 1.29
C GLY A 47 6.57 7.84 2.25
N GLY A 48 6.59 6.58 1.84
CA GLY A 48 6.26 5.41 2.66
C GLY A 48 7.51 4.67 3.16
N GLN A 49 7.25 3.48 3.70
CA GLN A 49 8.27 2.56 4.18
C GLN A 49 7.98 1.15 3.65
N VAL A 50 8.97 0.30 3.64
CA VAL A 50 8.82 -1.13 3.34
C VAL A 50 9.56 -1.97 4.39
N LYS A 51 8.89 -3.01 4.86
CA LYS A 51 9.51 -4.04 5.71
C LYS A 51 10.16 -5.11 4.81
N VAL A 52 11.39 -5.47 5.10
CA VAL A 52 12.10 -6.56 4.41
C VAL A 52 12.28 -7.71 5.38
N VAL A 53 11.83 -8.89 4.98
CA VAL A 53 11.98 -10.17 5.70
C VAL A 53 12.73 -11.12 4.78
N TYR A 54 13.87 -11.62 5.24
CA TYR A 54 14.71 -12.52 4.46
C TYR A 54 14.83 -13.88 5.16
N ASP A 55 14.46 -14.93 4.44
CA ASP A 55 14.71 -16.28 4.90
C ASP A 55 16.19 -16.62 4.68
N THR A 56 16.90 -16.82 5.77
CA THR A 56 18.35 -17.09 5.71
C THR A 56 18.68 -18.37 4.97
N ASP A 57 17.74 -19.34 4.87
CA ASP A 57 17.95 -20.61 4.16
C ASP A 57 18.10 -20.46 2.64
N ARG A 58 17.85 -19.26 2.12
CA ARG A 58 18.22 -18.88 0.74
C ARG A 58 19.73 -18.82 0.51
N LEU A 59 20.53 -18.66 1.58
CA LEU A 59 22.00 -18.66 1.58
C LEU A 59 22.50 -19.77 2.53
N PRO A 60 22.37 -21.06 2.16
CA PRO A 60 22.73 -22.17 3.04
C PRO A 60 24.25 -22.38 3.19
N GLY A 61 25.04 -21.84 2.28
CA GLY A 61 26.50 -21.93 2.32
C GLY A 61 27.12 -21.00 3.35
N CYS A 62 28.44 -21.14 3.55
CA CYS A 62 29.22 -20.30 4.47
C CYS A 62 28.73 -20.32 5.93
N ARG A 63 27.99 -21.33 6.37
CA ARG A 63 27.41 -21.44 7.71
C ARG A 63 28.25 -22.42 8.56
N GLY A 64 28.29 -22.16 9.85
CA GLY A 64 28.91 -22.98 10.87
C GLY A 64 28.70 -22.37 12.24
N ASP A 65 28.91 -23.16 13.29
CA ASP A 65 28.75 -22.70 14.66
C ASP A 65 30.07 -22.09 15.16
N ALA A 66 29.97 -20.97 15.87
CA ALA A 66 31.10 -20.40 16.59
C ALA A 66 31.43 -21.21 17.86
N ASN A 67 32.58 -20.98 18.47
CA ASN A 67 33.02 -21.67 19.67
C ASN A 67 32.09 -21.51 20.88
N ASP A 68 31.24 -20.51 20.87
CA ASP A 68 30.21 -20.25 21.89
C ASP A 68 28.87 -20.99 21.61
N GLY A 69 28.83 -21.81 20.55
CA GLY A 69 27.65 -22.59 20.16
C GLY A 69 26.59 -21.77 19.42
N GLY A 70 26.84 -20.48 19.19
CA GLY A 70 25.95 -19.62 18.35
C GLY A 70 26.38 -19.64 16.89
N PRO A 71 25.59 -18.98 15.99
CA PRO A 71 25.98 -18.86 14.58
C PRO A 71 27.34 -18.21 14.41
N GLY A 72 28.23 -18.82 13.62
CA GLY A 72 29.51 -18.28 13.21
C GLY A 72 29.40 -17.50 11.88
N TRP A 73 28.22 -17.09 11.50
CA TRP A 73 27.87 -16.42 10.23
C TRP A 73 26.81 -15.37 10.43
N ALA A 74 26.72 -14.41 9.52
CA ALA A 74 25.66 -13.41 9.47
C ALA A 74 25.24 -13.14 8.02
N VAL A 75 23.96 -12.81 7.81
CA VAL A 75 23.46 -12.31 6.54
C VAL A 75 23.25 -10.80 6.66
N THR A 76 23.87 -10.07 5.73
CA THR A 76 23.68 -8.63 5.53
C THR A 76 22.81 -8.42 4.30
N GLY A 77 21.70 -7.71 4.45
CA GLY A 77 20.93 -7.17 3.34
C GLY A 77 21.48 -5.81 2.92
N TYR A 78 21.53 -5.57 1.64
CA TYR A 78 21.90 -4.30 1.04
C TYR A 78 20.73 -3.75 0.24
N TYR A 79 20.61 -2.43 0.20
CA TYR A 79 19.59 -1.77 -0.58
C TYR A 79 20.13 -0.51 -1.28
N GLN A 80 19.50 -0.15 -2.38
CA GLN A 80 19.81 1.03 -3.16
C GLN A 80 18.54 1.56 -3.81
N LEU A 81 18.24 2.84 -3.64
CA LEU A 81 17.12 3.52 -4.29
C LEU A 81 17.66 4.37 -5.44
N ASN A 82 17.11 4.21 -6.65
CA ASN A 82 17.45 5.01 -7.86
C ASN A 82 18.95 5.11 -8.17
N ASP A 83 19.69 4.02 -7.98
CA ASP A 83 21.14 3.97 -8.14
C ASP A 83 21.91 4.99 -7.26
N GLY A 84 21.27 5.46 -6.17
CA GLY A 84 21.86 6.33 -5.16
C GLY A 84 22.84 5.62 -4.22
N ALA A 85 22.99 6.09 -3.00
CA ALA A 85 23.86 5.48 -2.00
C ALA A 85 23.39 4.08 -1.61
N VAL A 86 24.33 3.16 -1.43
CA VAL A 86 24.04 1.81 -0.92
C VAL A 86 23.94 1.86 0.61
N GLY A 87 22.81 1.41 1.13
CA GLY A 87 22.60 1.15 2.54
C GLY A 87 22.68 -0.34 2.86
N SER A 88 22.77 -0.68 4.14
CA SER A 88 22.79 -2.06 4.59
C SER A 88 22.01 -2.26 5.89
N PHE A 89 21.58 -3.50 6.12
CA PHE A 89 20.87 -3.91 7.33
C PHE A 89 21.20 -5.37 7.69
N PHE A 90 20.98 -5.74 8.93
CA PHE A 90 21.10 -7.11 9.39
C PHE A 90 19.88 -7.92 8.93
N ALA A 91 20.09 -9.08 8.29
CA ALA A 91 19.05 -9.94 7.77
C ALA A 91 19.00 -11.33 8.41
N GLY A 92 19.93 -11.66 9.31
CA GLY A 92 19.89 -12.91 10.08
C GLY A 92 21.26 -13.46 10.47
N GLY A 93 21.28 -14.56 11.22
CA GLY A 93 22.48 -15.18 11.77
C GLY A 93 22.96 -14.50 13.06
N ARG A 94 24.25 -14.28 13.20
CA ARG A 94 24.88 -13.70 14.40
C ARG A 94 24.67 -12.17 14.39
N PRO A 95 23.93 -11.62 15.35
CA PRO A 95 23.74 -10.18 15.44
C PRO A 95 25.04 -9.49 15.90
N SER A 96 25.25 -8.24 15.44
CA SER A 96 26.39 -7.43 15.85
C SER A 96 26.25 -6.91 17.29
N TYR A 97 25.03 -6.85 17.81
CA TYR A 97 24.71 -6.48 19.19
C TYR A 97 23.43 -7.19 19.66
N PRO A 98 23.26 -7.41 20.98
CA PRO A 98 22.07 -8.06 21.53
C PRO A 98 20.78 -7.33 21.16
N GLY A 99 19.77 -8.08 20.72
CA GLY A 99 18.45 -7.52 20.37
C GLY A 99 18.35 -6.92 18.96
N GLN A 100 19.39 -7.01 18.13
CA GLN A 100 19.29 -6.61 16.71
C GLN A 100 18.26 -7.49 15.99
N SER A 101 17.26 -6.83 15.37
CA SER A 101 16.22 -7.53 14.62
C SER A 101 16.71 -7.88 13.20
N PRO A 102 16.41 -9.10 12.70
CA PRO A 102 16.68 -9.46 11.31
C PRO A 102 15.63 -8.90 10.33
N GLU A 103 14.63 -8.18 10.83
CA GLU A 103 13.63 -7.52 10.01
C GLU A 103 13.99 -6.03 9.89
N ALA A 104 14.18 -5.58 8.65
CA ALA A 104 14.49 -4.18 8.38
C ALA A 104 13.27 -3.43 7.90
N VAL A 105 13.15 -2.16 8.28
CA VAL A 105 12.20 -1.21 7.71
C VAL A 105 13.02 -0.15 6.98
N LEU A 106 12.76 -0.01 5.68
CA LEU A 106 13.48 0.91 4.79
C LEU A 106 12.55 2.07 4.43
N ASP A 107 13.06 3.30 4.48
CA ASP A 107 12.38 4.48 3.99
C ASP A 107 12.41 4.53 2.46
N LEU A 108 11.31 4.98 1.86
CA LEU A 108 11.15 5.18 0.42
C LEU A 108 10.88 6.66 0.14
N PRO A 109 11.89 7.54 0.21
CA PRO A 109 11.68 8.98 0.15
C PRO A 109 11.15 9.48 -1.20
N GLU A 110 11.43 8.75 -2.29
CA GLU A 110 11.08 9.14 -3.67
C GLU A 110 10.59 7.95 -4.49
N ASP A 111 10.02 8.22 -5.64
CA ASP A 111 9.63 7.21 -6.62
C ASP A 111 10.84 6.66 -7.40
N GLY A 112 10.62 5.54 -8.08
CA GLY A 112 11.64 4.92 -8.93
C GLY A 112 11.82 3.43 -8.71
N SER A 113 13.04 2.97 -8.40
CA SER A 113 13.39 1.57 -8.27
C SER A 113 14.20 1.31 -7.00
N LEU A 114 13.66 0.44 -6.14
CA LEU A 114 14.38 -0.12 -5.00
C LEU A 114 15.09 -1.41 -5.44
N ALA A 115 16.42 -1.45 -5.34
CA ALA A 115 17.22 -2.66 -5.52
C ALA A 115 17.59 -3.26 -4.17
N LEU A 116 17.52 -4.60 -4.05
CA LEU A 116 17.88 -5.37 -2.85
C LEU A 116 18.81 -6.52 -3.25
N TRP A 117 19.77 -6.86 -2.39
CA TRP A 117 20.60 -8.06 -2.50
C TRP A 117 21.15 -8.44 -1.12
N PHE A 118 21.60 -9.67 -0.96
CA PHE A 118 22.01 -10.22 0.33
C PHE A 118 23.34 -10.91 0.25
N GLN A 119 24.10 -10.89 1.34
CA GLN A 119 25.38 -11.57 1.48
C GLN A 119 25.42 -12.32 2.80
N VAL A 120 25.79 -13.60 2.77
CA VAL A 120 26.25 -14.31 3.96
C VAL A 120 27.74 -14.15 4.07
N THR A 121 28.22 -13.91 5.29
CA THR A 121 29.66 -13.93 5.64
C THR A 121 29.85 -14.76 6.87
N SER A 122 31.00 -15.47 6.97
CA SER A 122 31.36 -16.26 8.12
C SER A 122 32.59 -15.71 8.83
N LEU A 123 32.79 -16.13 10.07
CA LEU A 123 33.98 -15.83 10.87
C LEU A 123 35.27 -16.38 10.23
N TRP A 124 35.15 -17.31 9.28
CA TRP A 124 36.29 -17.98 8.61
C TRP A 124 36.57 -17.38 7.22
N GLY A 125 35.97 -16.25 6.89
CA GLY A 125 36.23 -15.53 5.63
C GLY A 125 35.48 -16.08 4.41
N CYS A 126 34.60 -17.06 4.59
CA CYS A 126 33.68 -17.48 3.51
C CYS A 126 32.58 -16.46 3.27
N SER A 127 32.19 -16.23 2.00
CA SER A 127 31.06 -15.39 1.66
C SER A 127 30.35 -15.85 0.39
N GLU A 128 29.01 -15.70 0.36
CA GLU A 128 28.16 -15.99 -0.78
C GLU A 128 27.10 -14.91 -0.93
N TRP A 129 26.53 -14.78 -2.13
CA TRP A 129 25.57 -13.73 -2.49
C TRP A 129 24.26 -14.31 -3.01
N ASP A 130 23.16 -13.70 -2.58
CA ASP A 130 21.84 -13.81 -3.20
C ASP A 130 21.50 -12.46 -3.83
N SER A 131 21.74 -12.35 -5.13
CA SER A 131 21.66 -11.09 -5.89
C SER A 131 20.93 -11.26 -7.22
N ASN A 132 20.03 -12.25 -7.33
CA ASN A 132 19.36 -12.52 -8.59
C ASN A 132 20.33 -12.64 -9.78
N TYR A 133 21.32 -13.51 -9.64
CA TYR A 133 22.38 -13.71 -10.65
C TYR A 133 23.18 -12.44 -10.99
N GLY A 134 23.38 -11.54 -10.02
CA GLY A 134 24.11 -10.28 -10.20
C GLY A 134 23.27 -9.09 -10.67
N HIS A 135 21.98 -9.30 -10.95
CA HIS A 135 21.06 -8.23 -11.40
C HIS A 135 20.35 -7.50 -10.24
N ASN A 136 20.54 -7.98 -9.00
CA ASN A 136 19.80 -7.58 -7.81
C ASN A 136 18.28 -7.79 -7.96
N PHE A 137 17.56 -7.78 -6.85
CA PHE A 137 16.09 -7.84 -6.85
C PHE A 137 15.57 -6.42 -6.95
N ARG A 138 14.80 -6.09 -7.99
CA ARG A 138 14.30 -4.74 -8.24
C ARG A 138 12.80 -4.63 -8.07
N PHE A 139 12.36 -3.60 -7.36
CA PHE A 139 10.97 -3.31 -7.05
C PHE A 139 10.63 -1.88 -7.45
N ALA A 140 9.50 -1.69 -8.14
CA ALA A 140 9.04 -0.36 -8.48
C ALA A 140 8.47 0.36 -7.26
N VAL A 141 8.90 1.60 -7.02
CA VAL A 141 8.32 2.53 -6.05
C VAL A 141 7.50 3.54 -6.83
N GLY A 142 6.18 3.53 -6.64
CA GLY A 142 5.24 4.33 -7.43
C GLY A 142 4.50 5.40 -6.63
N ARG A 143 3.46 5.99 -7.25
CA ARG A 143 2.63 7.05 -6.65
C ARG A 143 1.94 6.59 -5.37
N PRO A 144 1.69 7.50 -4.39
CA PRO A 144 0.82 7.22 -3.25
C PRO A 144 -0.53 6.67 -3.70
N ARG A 145 -1.10 5.76 -2.91
CA ARG A 145 -2.26 4.98 -3.33
C ARG A 145 -3.27 4.78 -2.23
N ILE A 146 -4.55 4.92 -2.55
CA ILE A 146 -5.66 4.55 -1.67
C ILE A 146 -6.36 3.35 -2.29
N VAL A 147 -6.38 2.23 -1.57
CA VAL A 147 -6.97 0.97 -2.02
C VAL A 147 -8.27 0.70 -1.25
N PHE A 148 -9.36 0.52 -1.97
CA PHE A 148 -10.67 0.11 -1.48
C PHE A 148 -10.91 -1.34 -1.90
N SER A 149 -10.66 -2.28 -1.01
CA SER A 149 -10.75 -3.71 -1.33
C SER A 149 -12.18 -4.25 -1.29
N GLY A 150 -12.44 -5.36 -1.96
CA GLY A 150 -13.73 -6.07 -1.92
C GLY A 150 -14.11 -6.59 -0.53
N SER A 151 -13.15 -6.72 0.39
CA SER A 151 -13.38 -7.04 1.81
C SER A 151 -13.80 -5.83 2.67
N TRP A 152 -14.13 -4.70 2.05
CA TRP A 152 -14.57 -3.44 2.69
C TRP A 152 -13.49 -2.77 3.55
N THR A 153 -12.22 -3.12 3.36
CA THR A 153 -11.10 -2.39 3.95
C THR A 153 -10.67 -1.21 3.07
N THR A 154 -10.21 -0.14 3.69
CA THR A 154 -9.59 0.99 3.02
C THR A 154 -8.18 1.16 3.54
N THR A 155 -7.20 1.11 2.64
CA THR A 155 -5.78 1.14 2.97
C THR A 155 -5.11 2.29 2.22
N VAL A 156 -4.30 3.08 2.92
CA VAL A 156 -3.46 4.13 2.33
C VAL A 156 -2.01 3.65 2.30
N TYR A 157 -1.40 3.68 1.12
CA TYR A 157 0.02 3.41 0.93
C TYR A 157 0.72 4.73 0.59
N GLY A 158 1.75 5.05 1.37
CA GLY A 158 2.54 6.28 1.24
C GLY A 158 1.85 7.53 1.78
N THR A 159 2.51 8.65 1.56
CA THR A 159 2.09 9.94 2.08
C THR A 159 1.33 10.72 1.00
N LEU A 160 0.11 11.09 1.29
CA LEU A 160 -0.71 11.92 0.41
C LEU A 160 -0.27 13.38 0.56
N LYS A 161 0.24 13.98 -0.50
CA LYS A 161 0.82 15.34 -0.47
C LYS A 161 -0.04 16.36 -1.21
N GLN A 162 0.01 17.59 -0.74
CA GLN A 162 -0.53 18.75 -1.46
C GLN A 162 0.22 18.95 -2.78
N GLY A 163 -0.51 19.28 -3.84
CA GLY A 163 0.09 19.43 -5.18
C GLY A 163 0.58 18.12 -5.82
N GLY A 164 0.39 16.99 -5.13
CA GLY A 164 0.82 15.67 -5.59
C GLY A 164 -0.28 14.90 -6.30
N GLU A 165 0.08 13.72 -6.79
CA GLU A 165 -0.87 12.77 -7.39
C GLU A 165 -1.13 11.61 -6.42
N VAL A 166 -2.35 11.10 -6.44
CA VAL A 166 -2.76 9.90 -5.70
C VAL A 166 -3.51 8.95 -6.63
N VAL A 167 -3.17 7.67 -6.56
CA VAL A 167 -3.88 6.61 -7.27
C VAL A 167 -5.00 6.10 -6.38
N VAL A 168 -6.21 6.01 -6.92
CA VAL A 168 -7.37 5.41 -6.26
C VAL A 168 -7.66 4.07 -6.93
N ASP A 169 -7.44 2.99 -6.19
CA ASP A 169 -7.82 1.64 -6.57
C ASP A 169 -9.10 1.26 -5.85
N TYR A 170 -10.15 1.03 -6.61
CA TYR A 170 -11.46 0.69 -6.08
C TYR A 170 -11.92 -0.66 -6.62
N ASP A 171 -12.10 -1.63 -5.74
CA ASP A 171 -12.71 -2.90 -6.13
C ASP A 171 -14.18 -2.69 -6.48
N ILE A 172 -14.49 -2.79 -7.74
CA ILE A 172 -15.84 -2.56 -8.26
C ILE A 172 -16.87 -3.56 -7.71
N SER A 173 -16.45 -4.70 -7.13
CA SER A 173 -17.37 -5.64 -6.47
C SER A 173 -18.11 -5.05 -5.28
N ARG A 174 -17.61 -3.94 -4.70
CA ARG A 174 -18.30 -3.19 -3.63
C ARG A 174 -19.60 -2.52 -4.09
N LEU A 175 -19.76 -2.30 -5.40
CA LEU A 175 -20.99 -1.74 -6.02
C LEU A 175 -21.57 -2.75 -7.03
N PRO A 176 -22.17 -3.88 -6.57
CA PRO A 176 -22.63 -4.95 -7.45
C PRO A 176 -23.95 -4.64 -8.16
N HIS A 177 -24.70 -3.64 -7.72
CA HIS A 177 -26.00 -3.28 -8.27
C HIS A 177 -25.88 -2.27 -9.42
N CYS A 178 -26.97 -2.04 -10.15
CA CYS A 178 -27.03 -1.12 -11.29
C CYS A 178 -26.05 -1.49 -12.41
N ARG A 179 -25.99 -2.79 -12.78
CA ARG A 179 -25.09 -3.33 -13.81
C ARG A 179 -25.85 -3.93 -14.97
N GLN A 180 -26.63 -3.10 -15.65
CA GLN A 180 -27.43 -3.49 -16.81
C GLN A 180 -26.56 -3.86 -18.01
N THR A 181 -27.05 -4.85 -18.77
CA THR A 181 -26.55 -5.22 -20.10
C THR A 181 -27.66 -4.93 -21.12
N TYR A 182 -27.29 -4.30 -22.22
CA TYR A 182 -28.20 -4.01 -23.32
C TYR A 182 -27.58 -4.48 -24.66
N ASN A 183 -28.28 -5.35 -25.38
CA ASN A 183 -27.78 -5.97 -26.61
C ASN A 183 -26.38 -6.58 -26.46
N GLY A 184 -26.09 -7.19 -25.32
CA GLY A 184 -24.78 -7.75 -25.00
C GLY A 184 -23.76 -6.75 -24.43
N TYR A 185 -24.00 -5.45 -24.52
CA TYR A 185 -23.10 -4.40 -24.00
C TYR A 185 -23.32 -4.16 -22.51
N GLN A 186 -22.25 -4.11 -21.73
CA GLN A 186 -22.30 -3.64 -20.35
C GLN A 186 -22.47 -2.13 -20.33
N THR A 187 -23.66 -1.66 -19.92
CA THR A 187 -24.08 -0.24 -20.02
C THR A 187 -24.04 0.48 -18.67
N TRP A 188 -23.14 0.11 -17.80
CA TRP A 188 -22.94 0.68 -16.47
C TRP A 188 -21.54 1.28 -16.35
N ASN A 189 -21.35 2.16 -15.36
CA ASN A 189 -20.08 2.84 -15.12
C ASN A 189 -19.87 3.11 -13.63
N VAL A 190 -18.67 2.76 -13.12
CA VAL A 190 -18.26 3.12 -11.76
C VAL A 190 -17.31 4.30 -11.83
N GLU A 191 -17.57 5.31 -11.00
CA GLU A 191 -16.80 6.55 -10.91
C GLU A 191 -16.44 6.85 -9.46
N ALA A 192 -15.24 7.36 -9.23
CA ALA A 192 -14.91 8.07 -8.01
C ALA A 192 -15.46 9.50 -8.13
N GLN A 193 -16.26 9.90 -7.16
CA GLN A 193 -16.65 11.29 -6.94
C GLN A 193 -15.71 11.84 -5.85
N TYR A 194 -15.16 13.02 -6.06
CA TYR A 194 -14.21 13.57 -5.10
C TYR A 194 -14.24 15.11 -5.07
N ARG A 195 -13.74 15.64 -3.96
CA ARG A 195 -13.52 17.08 -3.80
C ARG A 195 -12.37 17.33 -2.82
N PHE A 196 -11.77 18.51 -2.94
CA PHE A 196 -10.76 18.99 -2.01
C PHE A 196 -11.35 20.12 -1.15
N ASP A 197 -11.12 20.07 0.18
CA ASP A 197 -11.50 21.10 1.16
C ASP A 197 -12.97 21.58 1.04
N GLY A 198 -13.89 20.65 0.74
CA GLY A 198 -15.31 20.98 0.55
C GLY A 198 -15.63 21.76 -0.73
N GLY A 199 -14.69 21.91 -1.64
CA GLY A 199 -14.85 22.60 -2.93
C GLY A 199 -15.75 21.86 -3.92
N PRO A 200 -15.70 22.22 -5.22
CA PRO A 200 -16.50 21.60 -6.25
C PRO A 200 -16.27 20.10 -6.38
N VAL A 201 -17.35 19.35 -6.61
CA VAL A 201 -17.29 17.91 -6.84
C VAL A 201 -16.73 17.65 -8.24
N GLN A 202 -15.78 16.75 -8.33
CA GLN A 202 -15.18 16.24 -9.55
C GLN A 202 -15.46 14.73 -9.66
N ALA A 203 -15.30 14.16 -10.85
CA ALA A 203 -15.46 12.74 -11.10
C ALA A 203 -14.27 12.16 -11.88
N ALA A 204 -13.89 10.94 -11.55
CA ALA A 204 -12.88 10.18 -12.28
C ALA A 204 -13.39 8.77 -12.54
N PRO A 205 -13.23 8.23 -13.76
CA PRO A 205 -13.68 6.88 -14.09
C PRO A 205 -12.86 5.83 -13.37
N LEU A 206 -13.53 4.78 -12.87
CA LEU A 206 -12.94 3.58 -12.26
C LEU A 206 -13.22 2.35 -13.11
N THR A 207 -13.90 2.53 -14.23
CA THR A 207 -14.13 1.49 -15.24
C THR A 207 -13.91 2.04 -16.63
N GLN A 208 -13.39 1.21 -17.50
CA GLN A 208 -13.29 1.50 -18.94
C GLN A 208 -13.93 0.41 -19.77
N VAL A 209 -14.26 0.74 -21.03
CA VAL A 209 -14.74 -0.24 -22.01
C VAL A 209 -13.57 -1.11 -22.47
N VAL A 210 -13.76 -2.42 -22.45
CA VAL A 210 -12.80 -3.39 -22.95
C VAL A 210 -13.46 -4.25 -24.05
N GLY A 211 -12.77 -4.36 -25.18
CA GLY A 211 -13.34 -5.04 -26.35
C GLY A 211 -14.66 -4.40 -26.80
N THR A 212 -15.56 -5.22 -27.36
CA THR A 212 -16.84 -4.74 -27.90
C THR A 212 -17.93 -4.64 -26.84
N PHE A 213 -17.91 -5.48 -25.82
CA PHE A 213 -19.06 -5.69 -24.93
C PHE A 213 -18.76 -5.51 -23.44
N GLY A 214 -17.48 -5.54 -23.04
CA GLY A 214 -17.05 -5.62 -21.63
C GLY A 214 -16.72 -4.28 -21.02
N ARG A 215 -16.65 -4.30 -19.69
CA ARG A 215 -16.05 -3.25 -18.86
C ARG A 215 -15.04 -3.86 -17.90
N GLU A 216 -13.93 -3.19 -17.71
CA GLU A 216 -12.93 -3.58 -16.73
C GLU A 216 -12.67 -2.45 -15.74
N GLN A 217 -12.19 -2.83 -14.57
CA GLN A 217 -11.74 -1.91 -13.54
C GLN A 217 -10.43 -1.25 -13.95
N VAL A 218 -10.34 0.05 -13.71
CA VAL A 218 -9.10 0.83 -13.87
C VAL A 218 -8.89 1.71 -12.64
N PRO A 219 -7.64 1.96 -12.23
CA PRO A 219 -7.36 2.93 -11.18
C PRO A 219 -7.60 4.35 -11.70
N ALA A 220 -8.07 5.24 -10.83
CA ALA A 220 -8.11 6.66 -11.10
C ALA A 220 -6.86 7.35 -10.54
N VAL A 221 -6.33 8.34 -11.27
CA VAL A 221 -5.26 9.22 -10.78
C VAL A 221 -5.87 10.59 -10.51
N LEU A 222 -5.76 11.04 -9.26
CA LEU A 222 -6.26 12.33 -8.83
C LEU A 222 -5.07 13.25 -8.53
N THR A 223 -5.12 14.49 -9.04
CA THR A 223 -4.12 15.52 -8.74
C THR A 223 -4.68 16.45 -7.68
N SER A 224 -4.03 16.52 -6.53
CA SER A 224 -4.43 17.43 -5.46
C SER A 224 -3.95 18.84 -5.74
N PRO A 225 -4.77 19.88 -5.47
CA PRO A 225 -4.32 21.27 -5.56
C PRO A 225 -3.22 21.58 -4.52
N THR A 226 -2.33 22.50 -4.86
CA THR A 226 -1.38 23.08 -3.88
C THR A 226 -2.18 23.79 -2.78
N GLY A 227 -1.86 23.47 -1.51
CA GLY A 227 -2.53 24.04 -0.35
C GLY A 227 -3.80 23.31 0.08
N ALA A 228 -4.27 22.27 -0.66
CA ALA A 228 -5.38 21.45 -0.22
C ALA A 228 -5.00 20.61 1.00
N SER A 229 -5.83 20.62 2.04
CA SER A 229 -5.58 19.89 3.29
C SER A 229 -6.36 18.58 3.40
N GLN A 230 -7.44 18.43 2.66
CA GLN A 230 -8.33 17.28 2.73
C GLN A 230 -8.81 16.84 1.35
N LEU A 231 -8.75 15.54 1.10
CA LEU A 231 -9.43 14.85 0.00
C LEU A 231 -10.65 14.13 0.57
N GLU A 232 -11.81 14.35 -0.01
CA GLU A 232 -13.06 13.64 0.29
C GLU A 232 -13.47 12.83 -0.94
N LEU A 233 -13.74 11.52 -0.75
CA LEU A 233 -14.04 10.54 -1.78
C LEU A 233 -15.35 9.80 -1.48
N TRP A 234 -16.11 9.48 -2.52
CA TRP A 234 -17.21 8.50 -2.52
C TRP A 234 -17.36 7.92 -3.92
N PHE A 235 -18.09 6.83 -4.04
CA PHE A 235 -18.16 6.10 -5.30
C PHE A 235 -19.60 5.96 -5.78
N ARG A 236 -19.77 6.01 -7.08
CA ARG A 236 -21.06 5.92 -7.74
C ARG A 236 -21.01 4.87 -8.83
N ASN A 237 -21.96 3.94 -8.83
CA ASN A 237 -22.26 3.14 -10.00
C ASN A 237 -23.60 3.59 -10.59
N SER A 238 -23.66 3.73 -11.89
CA SER A 238 -24.89 4.06 -12.62
C SER A 238 -24.97 3.29 -13.92
N ASP A 239 -26.19 3.03 -14.39
CA ASP A 239 -26.44 2.37 -15.65
C ASP A 239 -27.42 3.16 -16.53
N ARG A 240 -27.66 2.63 -17.71
CA ARG A 240 -28.54 3.23 -18.72
C ARG A 240 -30.00 3.36 -18.27
N THR A 241 -30.47 2.58 -17.28
CA THR A 241 -31.86 2.60 -16.80
C THR A 241 -32.12 3.66 -15.75
N SER A 242 -31.18 4.55 -15.50
CA SER A 242 -31.18 5.53 -14.41
C SER A 242 -31.07 4.89 -13.03
N CYS A 243 -30.69 3.61 -12.94
CA CYS A 243 -30.34 2.99 -11.68
C CYS A 243 -29.02 3.60 -11.19
N VAL A 244 -28.97 3.98 -9.92
CA VAL A 244 -27.78 4.55 -9.27
C VAL A 244 -27.58 3.92 -7.91
N THR A 245 -26.36 3.55 -7.60
CA THR A 245 -25.97 3.08 -6.26
C THR A 245 -24.68 3.75 -5.82
N TRP A 246 -24.47 3.85 -4.52
CA TRP A 246 -23.39 4.61 -3.92
C TRP A 246 -22.64 3.80 -2.87
N ASP A 247 -21.33 3.99 -2.81
CA ASP A 247 -20.49 3.66 -1.66
C ASP A 247 -19.93 4.97 -1.11
N SER A 248 -20.50 5.42 -0.01
CA SER A 248 -20.22 6.72 0.59
C SER A 248 -19.92 6.59 2.10
N ASN A 249 -19.40 5.45 2.54
CA ASN A 249 -19.15 5.22 3.96
C ASN A 249 -20.37 5.61 4.83
N TYR A 250 -21.52 5.01 4.53
CA TYR A 250 -22.79 5.30 5.21
C TYR A 250 -23.22 6.78 5.15
N GLY A 251 -22.92 7.47 4.04
CA GLY A 251 -23.27 8.89 3.82
C GLY A 251 -22.27 9.90 4.38
N GLN A 252 -21.19 9.43 5.04
CA GLN A 252 -20.16 10.30 5.61
C GLN A 252 -19.00 10.59 4.66
N ASN A 253 -18.93 9.88 3.54
CA ASN A 253 -17.82 9.83 2.59
C ASN A 253 -16.49 9.38 3.24
N TYR A 254 -15.49 9.10 2.42
CA TYR A 254 -14.14 8.75 2.87
C TYR A 254 -13.28 10.02 2.87
N ARG A 255 -12.58 10.30 3.97
CA ARG A 255 -11.79 11.52 4.13
C ARG A 255 -10.33 11.20 4.42
N PHE A 256 -9.43 11.90 3.71
CA PHE A 256 -7.99 11.72 3.79
C PHE A 256 -7.30 13.07 3.97
N THR A 257 -6.34 13.12 4.89
CA THR A 257 -5.51 14.31 5.11
C THR A 257 -4.39 14.37 4.07
N LEU A 258 -4.18 15.55 3.51
CA LEU A 258 -3.05 15.86 2.64
C LEU A 258 -2.02 16.66 3.44
N VAL A 259 -0.76 16.24 3.40
CA VAL A 259 0.35 16.97 4.06
C VAL A 259 1.07 17.87 3.08
N PRO A 260 1.73 18.93 3.55
CA PRO A 260 2.55 19.82 2.72
C PRO A 260 3.66 19.12 1.94
#